data_9f28ca18cfa7fa6826aadeaf1ef30e79
#
_entry.id   9f28ca18cfa7fa6826aadeaf1ef30e79
#
_cell.length_a   1.000
_cell.length_b   1.000
_cell.length_c   1.000
_cell.angle_alpha   90.00
_cell.angle_beta   90.00
_cell.angle_gamma   90.00
#
_symmetry.space_group_name_H-M   'P 1'
#
loop_
_entity.id
_entity.type
_entity.pdbx_description
1 polymer ?
#
loop_
_entity_poly.entity_id
_entity_poly.type
_entity_poly.pdbx_seq_one_letter_code
_entity_poly.pdbx_strand_id
1 'polypeptide(L)'
;MSLNDPASIVSVTDRVTKVALNAPATAVHFLGDVAVFVGAEESVSLANGEGETTSVAIHGGGILCSAADGKRVIAGGDDGKLVAVDAKSQVETLATDAKRRWIDNVAIHPDGAVAWSAGKTAFVRPPKGDEKTFDMPSTVGGLAFAPKGLRLGVAHYNGVTLWFPNMTGKPEFLEWKGSHLGITFSADNRFLVTTMHEAALHGWRLADSRHMRMTGYPSRVRSMSWSVGGKFLATSGSDSVILWPFASKDGPMGKEPAMLAPLQAKATVVACHPKDEIFAVGYSDGTILMVRIEDGAEILVRRNGGEAVSALSWNARGSLLAFATEDGDAGLLPL
;
A
#
# COMPACT_ATOMS: atom_id res chain seq x y z
N MET A 1 16.80 -29.32 9.00
CA MET A 1 16.60 -28.59 10.27
C MET A 1 15.12 -28.41 10.43
N SER A 2 14.54 -28.80 11.58
CA SER A 2 13.10 -28.86 11.80
C SER A 2 12.50 -27.47 11.76
N LEU A 3 11.41 -27.32 11.00
CA LEU A 3 10.51 -26.19 11.05
C LEU A 3 10.15 -25.93 12.53
N ASN A 4 10.33 -24.70 12.99
CA ASN A 4 10.08 -24.31 14.37
C ASN A 4 8.67 -24.76 14.79
N ASP A 5 8.61 -25.47 15.91
CA ASP A 5 7.35 -25.85 16.55
C ASP A 5 6.59 -24.54 16.89
N PRO A 6 5.35 -24.34 16.40
CA PRO A 6 4.56 -23.13 16.68
C PRO A 6 4.36 -22.84 18.19
N ALA A 7 4.68 -23.79 19.07
CA ALA A 7 4.66 -23.61 20.51
C ALA A 7 5.81 -22.74 21.08
N SER A 8 6.85 -22.42 20.28
CA SER A 8 8.03 -21.65 20.72
C SER A 8 8.04 -20.19 20.30
N ILE A 9 7.11 -19.75 19.43
CA ILE A 9 7.05 -18.37 18.95
C ILE A 9 6.50 -17.47 20.07
N VAL A 10 7.21 -16.38 20.37
CA VAL A 10 6.71 -15.34 21.30
C VAL A 10 5.38 -14.81 20.77
N SER A 11 4.37 -14.76 21.63
CA SER A 11 3.02 -14.33 21.25
C SER A 11 2.63 -13.05 21.98
N VAL A 12 2.00 -12.14 21.25
CA VAL A 12 1.39 -10.91 21.75
C VAL A 12 -0.12 -10.86 21.45
N THR A 13 -0.72 -12.00 21.13
CA THR A 13 -2.15 -12.09 20.77
C THR A 13 -3.09 -11.53 21.84
N ASP A 14 -2.72 -11.66 23.12
CA ASP A 14 -3.52 -11.16 24.25
C ASP A 14 -3.47 -9.63 24.41
N ARG A 15 -2.55 -8.96 23.71
CA ARG A 15 -2.41 -7.50 23.69
C ARG A 15 -3.22 -6.83 22.58
N VAL A 16 -3.80 -7.63 21.70
CA VAL A 16 -4.60 -7.10 20.58
C VAL A 16 -5.94 -6.61 21.09
N THR A 17 -6.21 -5.32 20.89
CA THR A 17 -7.53 -4.74 21.08
C THR A 17 -8.39 -5.05 19.86
N LYS A 18 -9.51 -5.74 20.05
CA LYS A 18 -10.46 -6.02 18.97
C LYS A 18 -11.18 -4.75 18.51
N VAL A 19 -11.39 -4.63 17.21
CA VAL A 19 -12.15 -3.56 16.60
C VAL A 19 -13.37 -4.17 15.92
N ALA A 20 -14.57 -3.70 16.27
CA ALA A 20 -15.81 -4.17 15.65
C ALA A 20 -16.07 -3.36 14.38
N LEU A 21 -15.98 -4.00 13.22
CA LEU A 21 -16.31 -3.42 11.92
C LEU A 21 -17.71 -3.86 11.47
N ASN A 22 -18.43 -2.96 10.78
CA ASN A 22 -19.74 -3.29 10.19
C ASN A 22 -19.62 -4.10 8.88
N ALA A 23 -18.47 -4.01 8.22
CA ALA A 23 -18.15 -4.70 6.98
C ALA A 23 -16.64 -4.97 6.89
N PRO A 24 -16.20 -5.99 6.12
CA PRO A 24 -14.78 -6.25 5.90
C PRO A 24 -14.05 -5.03 5.32
N ALA A 25 -12.84 -4.79 5.81
CA ALA A 25 -12.02 -3.69 5.34
C ALA A 25 -11.01 -4.16 4.28
N THR A 26 -10.85 -3.37 3.23
CA THR A 26 -9.90 -3.59 2.12
C THR A 26 -8.57 -2.86 2.32
N ALA A 27 -8.57 -1.82 3.16
CA ALA A 27 -7.38 -1.06 3.54
C ALA A 27 -7.52 -0.53 4.96
N VAL A 28 -6.38 -0.22 5.59
CA VAL A 28 -6.33 0.49 6.86
C VAL A 28 -5.26 1.58 6.80
N HIS A 29 -5.60 2.75 7.33
CA HIS A 29 -4.74 3.92 7.40
C HIS A 29 -4.73 4.48 8.82
N PHE A 30 -3.79 5.39 9.10
CA PHE A 30 -3.75 6.11 10.37
C PHE A 30 -3.85 7.62 10.17
N LEU A 31 -4.66 8.28 10.99
CA LEU A 31 -4.73 9.71 11.17
C LEU A 31 -4.25 10.05 12.59
N GLY A 32 -2.94 10.26 12.75
CA GLY A 32 -2.29 10.22 14.06
C GLY A 32 -2.38 8.81 14.66
N ASP A 33 -3.15 8.66 15.73
CA ASP A 33 -3.39 7.37 16.39
C ASP A 33 -4.79 6.80 16.13
N VAL A 34 -5.61 7.48 15.35
CA VAL A 34 -6.91 6.98 14.92
C VAL A 34 -6.70 6.07 13.72
N ALA A 35 -7.06 4.79 13.84
CA ALA A 35 -7.06 3.86 12.73
C ALA A 35 -8.33 4.04 11.89
N VAL A 36 -8.17 4.13 10.58
CA VAL A 36 -9.29 4.27 9.63
C VAL A 36 -9.33 3.03 8.75
N PHE A 37 -10.32 2.20 8.98
CA PHE A 37 -10.59 1.00 8.21
C PHE A 37 -11.51 1.36 7.03
N VAL A 38 -11.04 1.11 5.83
CA VAL A 38 -11.76 1.41 4.60
C VAL A 38 -12.53 0.18 4.17
N GLY A 39 -13.85 0.23 4.19
CA GLY A 39 -14.71 -0.85 3.71
C GLY A 39 -14.68 -1.00 2.19
N ALA A 40 -15.15 -2.13 1.68
CA ALA A 40 -15.35 -2.33 0.25
C ALA A 40 -16.63 -1.62 -0.27
N GLU A 41 -17.54 -1.31 0.65
CA GLU A 41 -18.81 -0.62 0.38
C GLU A 41 -18.65 0.90 0.58
N GLU A 42 -19.68 1.58 0.99
CA GLU A 42 -19.78 3.03 1.02
C GLU A 42 -19.08 3.74 2.19
N SER A 43 -18.60 2.99 3.20
CA SER A 43 -18.21 3.57 4.48
C SER A 43 -16.77 3.28 4.90
N VAL A 44 -16.27 4.15 5.77
CA VAL A 44 -15.06 3.93 6.55
C VAL A 44 -15.40 3.85 8.04
N SER A 45 -14.61 3.10 8.81
CA SER A 45 -14.73 3.02 10.27
C SER A 45 -13.48 3.60 10.91
N LEU A 46 -13.65 4.63 11.72
CA LEU A 46 -12.59 5.26 12.50
C LEU A 46 -12.56 4.60 13.88
N ALA A 47 -11.41 4.04 14.27
CA ALA A 47 -11.22 3.39 15.56
C ALA A 47 -10.20 4.15 16.41
N ASN A 48 -10.52 4.37 17.68
CA ASN A 48 -9.58 4.87 18.68
C ASN A 48 -8.69 3.73 19.24
N GLY A 49 -7.72 4.06 20.10
CA GLY A 49 -6.80 3.07 20.69
C GLY A 49 -7.48 2.02 21.58
N GLU A 50 -8.71 2.24 22.01
CA GLU A 50 -9.53 1.34 22.82
C GLU A 50 -10.41 0.41 21.97
N GLY A 51 -10.37 0.60 20.64
CA GLY A 51 -11.14 -0.20 19.66
C GLY A 51 -12.58 0.29 19.47
N GLU A 52 -12.95 1.42 20.04
CA GLU A 52 -14.26 2.04 19.81
C GLU A 52 -14.31 2.63 18.41
N THR A 53 -15.40 2.38 17.69
CA THR A 53 -15.54 2.75 16.27
C THR A 53 -16.64 3.78 16.02
N THR A 54 -16.36 4.66 15.04
CA THR A 54 -17.36 5.53 14.41
C THR A 54 -17.38 5.23 12.93
N SER A 55 -18.51 4.78 12.40
CA SER A 55 -18.70 4.52 10.97
C SER A 55 -19.21 5.76 10.25
N VAL A 56 -18.66 6.05 9.08
CA VAL A 56 -18.96 7.23 8.27
C VAL A 56 -19.17 6.82 6.82
N ALA A 57 -20.35 7.05 6.27
CA ALA A 57 -20.61 6.88 4.84
C ALA A 57 -19.93 8.02 4.06
N ILE A 58 -19.07 7.67 3.10
CA ILE A 58 -18.29 8.63 2.30
C ILE A 58 -18.59 8.55 0.80
N HIS A 59 -19.18 7.44 0.34
CA HIS A 59 -19.59 7.22 -1.05
C HIS A 59 -21.05 6.77 -1.13
N GLY A 60 -21.62 6.81 -2.31
CA GLY A 60 -22.94 6.22 -2.59
C GLY A 60 -22.87 4.84 -3.24
N GLY A 61 -21.71 4.23 -3.23
CA GLY A 61 -21.39 2.94 -3.82
C GLY A 61 -20.07 2.42 -3.29
N GLY A 62 -19.40 1.49 -4.01
CA GLY A 62 -18.18 0.85 -3.57
C GLY A 62 -16.96 1.79 -3.54
N ILE A 63 -16.14 1.68 -2.50
CA ILE A 63 -14.84 2.34 -2.40
C ILE A 63 -13.84 1.47 -3.16
N LEU A 64 -13.17 2.05 -4.16
CA LEU A 64 -12.25 1.33 -5.04
C LEU A 64 -10.78 1.51 -4.67
N CYS A 65 -10.44 2.66 -4.09
CA CYS A 65 -9.06 2.97 -3.70
C CYS A 65 -9.03 3.97 -2.54
N SER A 66 -7.92 3.98 -1.81
CA SER A 66 -7.70 4.96 -0.74
C SER A 66 -6.22 5.24 -0.51
N ALA A 67 -5.93 6.42 0.02
CA ALA A 67 -4.61 6.84 0.50
C ALA A 67 -4.75 7.80 1.68
N ALA A 68 -3.70 7.95 2.50
CA ALA A 68 -3.71 8.87 3.62
C ALA A 68 -2.44 9.73 3.68
N ASP A 69 -2.56 10.93 4.25
CA ASP A 69 -1.45 11.85 4.51
C ASP A 69 -1.20 12.07 6.01
N GLY A 70 -1.81 11.24 6.86
CA GLY A 70 -1.77 11.35 8.32
C GLY A 70 -2.74 12.39 8.90
N LYS A 71 -3.41 13.19 8.08
CA LYS A 71 -4.43 14.17 8.47
C LYS A 71 -5.82 13.80 7.98
N ARG A 72 -5.89 13.19 6.80
CA ARG A 72 -7.12 12.72 6.16
C ARG A 72 -6.86 11.45 5.36
N VAL A 73 -7.89 10.65 5.21
CA VAL A 73 -7.97 9.58 4.20
C VAL A 73 -8.70 10.15 3.00
N ILE A 74 -8.16 9.90 1.82
CA ILE A 74 -8.82 10.22 0.54
C ILE A 74 -9.18 8.91 -0.13
N ALA A 75 -10.43 8.79 -0.56
CA ALA A 75 -10.96 7.60 -1.20
C ALA A 75 -11.60 7.95 -2.55
N GLY A 76 -11.42 7.06 -3.52
CA GLY A 76 -12.12 7.08 -4.79
C GLY A 76 -13.16 5.97 -4.87
N GLY A 77 -14.30 6.23 -5.49
CA GLY A 77 -15.43 5.31 -5.57
C GLY A 77 -15.93 5.06 -6.99
N ASP A 78 -16.80 4.06 -7.11
CA ASP A 78 -17.50 3.72 -8.34
C ASP A 78 -18.61 4.72 -8.69
N ASP A 79 -18.97 5.60 -7.75
CA ASP A 79 -19.87 6.74 -7.95
C ASP A 79 -19.20 7.93 -8.69
N GLY A 80 -17.91 7.80 -9.02
CA GLY A 80 -17.12 8.81 -9.70
C GLY A 80 -16.71 9.99 -8.82
N LYS A 81 -16.74 9.83 -7.51
CA LYS A 81 -16.30 10.86 -6.57
C LYS A 81 -14.94 10.55 -5.98
N LEU A 82 -14.23 11.61 -5.65
CA LEU A 82 -13.05 11.62 -4.79
C LEU A 82 -13.41 12.32 -3.49
N VAL A 83 -13.34 11.62 -2.38
CA VAL A 83 -13.82 12.10 -1.08
C VAL A 83 -12.71 12.03 -0.06
N ALA A 84 -12.61 13.04 0.80
CA ALA A 84 -11.71 13.06 1.95
C ALA A 84 -12.51 12.93 3.24
N VAL A 85 -11.94 12.23 4.23
CA VAL A 85 -12.45 12.16 5.61
C VAL A 85 -11.31 12.42 6.58
N ASP A 86 -11.55 13.24 7.59
CA ASP A 86 -10.57 13.53 8.64
C ASP A 86 -10.82 12.71 9.93
N ALA A 87 -9.91 12.85 10.91
CA ALA A 87 -10.02 12.17 12.21
C ALA A 87 -11.25 12.60 13.05
N LYS A 88 -11.96 13.66 12.67
CA LYS A 88 -13.19 14.14 13.31
C LYS A 88 -14.44 13.72 12.53
N SER A 89 -14.29 12.79 11.59
CA SER A 89 -15.38 12.31 10.72
C SER A 89 -15.98 13.39 9.81
N GLN A 90 -15.23 14.48 9.55
CA GLN A 90 -15.65 15.48 8.57
C GLN A 90 -15.40 14.97 7.17
N VAL A 91 -16.43 15.00 6.34
CA VAL A 91 -16.40 14.49 4.95
C VAL A 91 -16.42 15.65 3.98
N GLU A 92 -15.50 15.63 3.01
CA GLU A 92 -15.38 16.63 1.95
C GLU A 92 -15.30 15.93 0.59
N THR A 93 -16.16 16.29 -0.37
CA THR A 93 -16.00 15.86 -1.76
C THR A 93 -14.97 16.74 -2.45
N LEU A 94 -13.81 16.16 -2.77
CA LEU A 94 -12.71 16.86 -3.42
C LEU A 94 -12.95 17.02 -4.92
N ALA A 95 -13.45 15.97 -5.60
CA ALA A 95 -13.73 16.00 -7.03
C ALA A 95 -14.90 15.10 -7.37
N THR A 96 -15.52 15.38 -8.52
CA THR A 96 -16.53 14.51 -9.13
C THR A 96 -16.23 14.41 -10.62
N ASP A 97 -16.06 13.19 -11.14
CA ASP A 97 -15.87 12.98 -12.57
C ASP A 97 -17.15 13.32 -13.32
N ALA A 98 -17.05 14.23 -14.29
CA ALA A 98 -18.21 14.72 -15.05
C ALA A 98 -18.93 13.63 -15.85
N LYS A 99 -18.23 12.54 -16.16
CA LYS A 99 -18.75 11.36 -16.87
C LYS A 99 -19.11 10.22 -15.92
N ARG A 100 -18.99 10.43 -14.61
CA ARG A 100 -19.23 9.42 -13.55
C ARG A 100 -18.40 8.15 -13.77
N ARG A 101 -17.18 8.26 -14.30
CA ARG A 101 -16.24 7.14 -14.39
C ARG A 101 -15.74 6.80 -12.99
N TRP A 102 -15.46 5.57 -12.77
CA TRP A 102 -14.85 5.08 -11.54
C TRP A 102 -13.51 5.80 -11.26
N ILE A 103 -13.30 6.17 -10.01
CA ILE A 103 -12.02 6.67 -9.51
C ILE A 103 -11.38 5.50 -8.77
N ASP A 104 -10.46 4.81 -9.45
CA ASP A 104 -9.90 3.52 -9.05
C ASP A 104 -8.43 3.58 -8.60
N ASN A 105 -7.80 4.75 -8.68
CA ASN A 105 -6.46 4.99 -8.13
C ASN A 105 -6.40 6.39 -7.50
N VAL A 106 -5.70 6.48 -6.35
CA VAL A 106 -5.42 7.73 -5.64
C VAL A 106 -4.01 7.71 -5.07
N ALA A 107 -3.35 8.86 -5.07
CA ALA A 107 -2.06 9.07 -4.41
C ALA A 107 -2.02 10.47 -3.77
N ILE A 108 -1.28 10.59 -2.67
CA ILE A 108 -1.10 11.86 -1.96
C ILE A 108 0.40 12.14 -1.86
N HIS A 109 0.79 13.36 -2.22
CA HIS A 109 2.15 13.84 -2.03
C HIS A 109 2.33 14.46 -0.63
N PRO A 110 3.51 14.38 0.00
CA PRO A 110 3.75 14.94 1.33
C PRO A 110 3.46 16.45 1.48
N ASP A 111 3.51 17.22 0.39
CA ASP A 111 3.15 18.65 0.37
C ASP A 111 1.63 18.90 0.28
N GLY A 112 0.83 17.82 0.18
CA GLY A 112 -0.63 17.87 0.13
C GLY A 112 -1.23 17.85 -1.29
N ALA A 113 -0.42 17.71 -2.35
CA ALA A 113 -0.95 17.46 -3.70
C ALA A 113 -1.66 16.11 -3.75
N VAL A 114 -2.76 16.02 -4.49
CA VAL A 114 -3.56 14.80 -4.65
C VAL A 114 -3.60 14.42 -6.13
N ALA A 115 -3.36 13.16 -6.43
CA ALA A 115 -3.57 12.57 -7.75
C ALA A 115 -4.63 11.49 -7.71
N TRP A 116 -5.41 11.37 -8.76
CA TRP A 116 -6.37 10.28 -8.97
C TRP A 116 -6.49 9.93 -10.45
N SER A 117 -7.13 8.81 -10.75
CA SER A 117 -7.40 8.42 -12.13
C SER A 117 -8.86 8.06 -12.36
N ALA A 118 -9.30 8.28 -13.61
CA ALA A 118 -10.57 7.79 -14.12
C ALA A 118 -10.35 7.22 -15.53
N GLY A 119 -10.35 5.89 -15.64
CA GLY A 119 -9.98 5.17 -16.84
C GLY A 119 -8.52 5.44 -17.24
N LYS A 120 -8.29 6.06 -18.41
CA LYS A 120 -6.93 6.41 -18.87
C LYS A 120 -6.47 7.82 -18.51
N THR A 121 -7.32 8.62 -17.87
CA THR A 121 -6.98 10.00 -17.52
C THR A 121 -6.44 10.05 -16.08
N ALA A 122 -5.24 10.58 -15.91
CA ALA A 122 -4.68 10.95 -14.61
C ALA A 122 -4.93 12.44 -14.34
N PHE A 123 -5.27 12.75 -13.11
CA PHE A 123 -5.54 14.09 -12.60
C PHE A 123 -4.56 14.40 -11.48
N VAL A 124 -4.10 15.62 -11.39
CA VAL A 124 -3.31 16.13 -10.25
C VAL A 124 -3.87 17.46 -9.83
N ARG A 125 -4.21 17.57 -8.55
CA ARG A 125 -4.52 18.83 -7.87
C ARG A 125 -3.34 19.19 -6.98
N PRO A 126 -2.53 20.18 -7.36
CA PRO A 126 -1.45 20.68 -6.51
C PRO A 126 -2.04 21.41 -5.29
N PRO A 127 -1.26 21.64 -4.22
CA PRO A 127 -1.72 22.40 -3.04
C PRO A 127 -2.13 23.83 -3.37
N LYS A 128 -1.55 24.40 -4.44
CA LYS A 128 -1.84 25.72 -4.98
C LYS A 128 -1.85 25.67 -6.50
N GLY A 129 -2.81 26.38 -7.10
CA GLY A 129 -2.98 26.43 -8.56
C GLY A 129 -4.06 25.49 -9.07
N ASP A 130 -4.18 25.41 -10.39
CA ASP A 130 -5.25 24.67 -11.07
C ASP A 130 -4.97 23.17 -11.16
N GLU A 131 -6.04 22.41 -11.20
CA GLU A 131 -6.01 21.00 -11.53
C GLU A 131 -5.40 20.77 -12.90
N LYS A 132 -4.56 19.73 -13.01
CA LYS A 132 -3.90 19.31 -14.25
C LYS A 132 -4.36 17.92 -14.62
N THR A 133 -4.44 17.66 -15.92
CA THR A 133 -4.85 16.35 -16.46
C THR A 133 -3.88 15.89 -17.53
N PHE A 134 -3.72 14.56 -17.62
CA PHE A 134 -2.96 13.94 -18.70
C PHE A 134 -3.55 12.59 -19.07
N ASP A 135 -3.81 12.36 -20.37
CA ASP A 135 -4.29 11.09 -20.88
C ASP A 135 -3.14 10.12 -21.13
N MET A 136 -3.22 8.95 -20.49
CA MET A 136 -2.29 7.85 -20.70
C MET A 136 -2.62 7.06 -21.97
N PRO A 137 -1.67 6.26 -22.51
CA PRO A 137 -1.94 5.41 -23.66
C PRO A 137 -3.01 4.35 -23.41
N SER A 138 -3.16 3.90 -22.17
CA SER A 138 -4.15 2.90 -21.74
C SER A 138 -4.68 3.22 -20.34
N THR A 139 -5.59 2.40 -19.83
CA THR A 139 -6.12 2.51 -18.47
C THR A 139 -4.99 2.59 -17.43
N VAL A 140 -5.13 3.50 -16.48
CA VAL A 140 -4.20 3.66 -15.35
C VAL A 140 -4.33 2.45 -14.44
N GLY A 141 -3.22 1.80 -14.13
CA GLY A 141 -3.17 0.66 -13.22
C GLY A 141 -2.72 1.02 -11.80
N GLY A 142 -2.05 2.17 -11.65
CA GLY A 142 -1.59 2.65 -10.35
C GLY A 142 -0.95 4.03 -10.42
N LEU A 143 -0.96 4.72 -9.28
CA LEU A 143 -0.42 6.06 -9.12
C LEU A 143 0.52 6.12 -7.91
N ALA A 144 1.65 6.79 -8.04
CA ALA A 144 2.49 7.17 -6.90
C ALA A 144 3.20 8.50 -7.19
N PHE A 145 3.29 9.35 -6.18
CA PHE A 145 4.20 10.50 -6.24
C PHE A 145 5.62 10.09 -5.90
N ALA A 146 6.58 10.68 -6.60
CA ALA A 146 7.97 10.62 -6.18
C ALA A 146 8.14 11.33 -4.83
N PRO A 147 9.06 10.88 -3.96
CA PRO A 147 9.24 11.47 -2.63
C PRO A 147 9.82 12.89 -2.66
N LYS A 148 10.33 13.34 -3.81
CA LYS A 148 10.91 14.67 -4.00
C LYS A 148 10.41 15.30 -5.30
N GLY A 149 9.96 16.54 -5.19
CA GLY A 149 9.39 17.30 -6.31
C GLY A 149 8.04 16.75 -6.78
N LEU A 150 7.24 17.59 -7.42
CA LEU A 150 5.93 17.19 -7.93
C LEU A 150 6.09 16.37 -9.22
N ARG A 151 6.42 15.09 -9.08
CA ARG A 151 6.51 14.10 -10.17
C ARG A 151 5.60 12.92 -9.84
N LEU A 152 4.67 12.62 -10.75
CA LEU A 152 3.75 11.50 -10.65
C LEU A 152 4.23 10.35 -11.54
N GLY A 153 4.37 9.17 -10.97
CA GLY A 153 4.48 7.92 -11.69
C GLY A 153 3.10 7.34 -11.94
N VAL A 154 2.80 7.04 -13.20
CA VAL A 154 1.52 6.49 -13.63
C VAL A 154 1.80 5.14 -14.30
N ALA A 155 1.44 4.06 -13.63
CA ALA A 155 1.53 2.71 -14.17
C ALA A 155 0.37 2.45 -15.15
N HIS A 156 0.65 1.79 -16.27
CA HIS A 156 -0.35 1.43 -17.28
C HIS A 156 0.14 0.24 -18.09
N TYR A 157 -0.55 -0.13 -19.16
CA TYR A 157 -0.08 -1.20 -20.04
C TYR A 157 1.19 -0.77 -20.79
N ASN A 158 2.20 -1.64 -20.79
CA ASN A 158 3.54 -1.48 -21.38
C ASN A 158 4.47 -0.49 -20.66
N GLY A 159 4.20 -0.09 -19.41
CA GLY A 159 5.19 0.67 -18.66
C GLY A 159 4.64 1.69 -17.68
N VAL A 160 5.46 2.69 -17.42
CA VAL A 160 5.17 3.80 -16.51
C VAL A 160 5.45 5.14 -17.21
N THR A 161 4.49 6.03 -17.14
CA THR A 161 4.69 7.44 -17.51
C THR A 161 5.10 8.23 -16.28
N LEU A 162 6.22 8.94 -16.34
CA LEU A 162 6.66 9.90 -15.33
C LEU A 162 6.20 11.29 -15.78
N TRP A 163 5.17 11.80 -15.11
CA TRP A 163 4.57 13.08 -15.44
C TRP A 163 4.95 14.15 -14.42
N PHE A 164 5.31 15.32 -14.94
CA PHE A 164 5.65 16.51 -14.16
C PHE A 164 4.55 17.57 -14.36
N PRO A 165 3.50 17.63 -13.54
CA PRO A 165 2.32 18.47 -13.78
C PRO A 165 2.62 19.97 -13.90
N ASN A 166 3.70 20.45 -13.29
CA ASN A 166 4.11 21.86 -13.32
C ASN A 166 5.08 22.20 -14.47
N MET A 167 5.42 21.21 -15.32
CA MET A 167 6.33 21.41 -16.46
C MET A 167 5.59 21.29 -17.78
N THR A 168 6.00 22.07 -18.78
CA THR A 168 5.46 22.04 -20.14
C THR A 168 6.12 20.99 -21.03
N GLY A 169 7.15 20.30 -20.54
CA GLY A 169 7.85 19.24 -21.24
C GLY A 169 7.00 17.98 -21.45
N LYS A 170 7.41 17.13 -22.40
CA LYS A 170 6.80 15.81 -22.56
C LYS A 170 7.14 14.95 -21.35
N PRO A 171 6.18 14.12 -20.87
CA PRO A 171 6.46 13.11 -19.86
C PRO A 171 7.55 12.13 -20.32
N GLU A 172 8.31 11.61 -19.37
CA GLU A 172 9.25 10.52 -19.61
C GLU A 172 8.48 9.19 -19.60
N PHE A 173 8.85 8.27 -20.48
CA PHE A 173 8.24 6.95 -20.55
C PHE A 173 9.28 5.87 -20.22
N LEU A 174 8.96 5.08 -19.22
CA LEU A 174 9.73 3.91 -18.79
C LEU A 174 9.05 2.65 -19.36
N GLU A 175 9.56 2.18 -20.49
CA GLU A 175 8.94 1.08 -21.24
C GLU A 175 9.26 -0.28 -20.64
N TRP A 176 8.24 -1.09 -20.48
CA TRP A 176 8.33 -2.53 -20.25
C TRP A 176 7.00 -3.22 -20.57
N LYS A 177 7.06 -4.27 -21.37
CA LYS A 177 5.92 -5.07 -21.81
C LYS A 177 5.13 -5.67 -20.66
N GLY A 178 3.81 -5.54 -20.70
CA GLY A 178 2.86 -6.13 -19.75
C GLY A 178 2.00 -5.11 -19.02
N SER A 179 1.10 -5.60 -18.16
CA SER A 179 0.19 -4.76 -17.38
C SER A 179 0.83 -4.39 -16.05
N HIS A 180 1.21 -3.11 -15.90
CA HIS A 180 1.73 -2.56 -14.65
C HIS A 180 0.58 -2.05 -13.78
N LEU A 181 0.61 -2.46 -12.51
CA LEU A 181 -0.43 -2.19 -11.51
C LEU A 181 0.12 -1.32 -10.37
N GLY A 182 0.11 -1.81 -9.14
CA GLY A 182 0.67 -1.05 -8.02
C GLY A 182 2.07 -0.52 -8.31
N ILE A 183 2.34 0.70 -7.88
CA ILE A 183 3.59 1.42 -8.17
C ILE A 183 4.13 2.06 -6.89
N THR A 184 5.45 2.06 -6.73
CA THR A 184 6.12 2.70 -5.60
C THR A 184 7.48 3.26 -5.99
N PHE A 185 7.87 4.36 -5.37
CA PHE A 185 9.23 4.90 -5.45
C PHE A 185 10.04 4.51 -4.21
N SER A 186 11.35 4.30 -4.36
CA SER A 186 12.23 4.24 -3.20
C SER A 186 12.30 5.60 -2.51
N ALA A 187 12.46 5.61 -1.17
CA ALA A 187 12.46 6.84 -0.37
C ALA A 187 13.56 7.84 -0.78
N ASP A 188 14.67 7.33 -1.31
CA ASP A 188 15.78 8.12 -1.83
C ASP A 188 15.59 8.59 -3.29
N ASN A 189 14.47 8.22 -3.91
CA ASN A 189 14.11 8.57 -5.29
C ASN A 189 15.04 7.99 -6.37
N ARG A 190 15.78 6.91 -6.08
CA ARG A 190 16.65 6.25 -7.05
C ARG A 190 15.96 5.21 -7.91
N PHE A 191 14.92 4.59 -7.38
CA PHE A 191 14.23 3.47 -8.01
C PHE A 191 12.71 3.67 -8.03
N LEU A 192 12.11 3.12 -9.06
CA LEU A 192 10.67 2.92 -9.17
C LEU A 192 10.40 1.44 -9.40
N VAL A 193 9.41 0.89 -8.71
CA VAL A 193 9.01 -0.52 -8.84
C VAL A 193 7.51 -0.62 -9.03
N THR A 194 7.08 -1.53 -9.88
CA THR A 194 5.68 -1.86 -10.11
C THR A 194 5.39 -3.33 -9.84
N THR A 195 4.21 -3.61 -9.31
CA THR A 195 3.61 -4.94 -9.44
C THR A 195 3.07 -5.12 -10.85
N MET A 196 3.01 -6.36 -11.30
CA MET A 196 2.50 -6.70 -12.62
C MET A 196 1.29 -7.64 -12.51
N HIS A 197 0.54 -7.78 -13.59
CA HIS A 197 -0.50 -8.81 -13.67
C HIS A 197 0.12 -10.20 -13.58
N GLU A 198 1.30 -10.38 -14.13
CA GLU A 198 2.12 -11.59 -14.01
C GLU A 198 2.69 -11.72 -12.58
N ALA A 199 3.12 -12.92 -12.22
CA ALA A 199 3.78 -13.23 -10.94
C ALA A 199 5.22 -12.71 -10.93
N ALA A 200 5.40 -11.40 -11.05
CA ALA A 200 6.68 -10.71 -11.08
C ALA A 200 6.53 -9.25 -10.64
N LEU A 201 7.66 -8.64 -10.28
CA LEU A 201 7.80 -7.20 -10.20
C LEU A 201 8.71 -6.72 -11.34
N HIS A 202 8.48 -5.48 -11.75
CA HIS A 202 9.38 -4.78 -12.64
C HIS A 202 9.79 -3.44 -12.03
N GLY A 203 11.02 -3.02 -12.26
CA GLY A 203 11.50 -1.76 -11.74
C GLY A 203 12.51 -1.08 -12.64
N TRP A 204 12.79 0.18 -12.35
CA TRP A 204 13.77 0.99 -13.07
C TRP A 204 14.64 1.77 -12.08
N ARG A 205 15.93 1.86 -12.42
CA ARG A 205 16.81 2.85 -11.84
C ARG A 205 16.60 4.17 -12.58
N LEU A 206 16.14 5.20 -11.86
CA LEU A 206 15.67 6.44 -12.47
C LEU A 206 16.77 7.31 -13.08
N ALA A 207 18.04 7.10 -12.70
CA ALA A 207 19.15 7.88 -13.21
C ALA A 207 19.48 7.62 -14.69
N ASP A 208 19.18 6.41 -15.19
CA ASP A 208 19.55 5.97 -16.55
C ASP A 208 18.46 5.05 -17.15
N SER A 209 17.30 4.99 -16.55
CA SER A 209 16.15 4.17 -16.96
C SER A 209 16.47 2.68 -17.10
N ARG A 210 17.58 2.22 -16.49
CA ARG A 210 17.96 0.81 -16.50
C ARG A 210 16.95 -0.02 -15.74
N HIS A 211 16.32 -0.95 -16.44
CA HIS A 211 15.26 -1.78 -15.88
C HIS A 211 15.81 -3.01 -15.14
N MET A 212 15.01 -3.55 -14.23
CA MET A 212 15.25 -4.78 -13.48
C MET A 212 13.97 -5.60 -13.39
N ARG A 213 14.09 -6.91 -13.49
CA ARG A 213 12.99 -7.83 -13.32
C ARG A 213 13.22 -8.70 -12.09
N MET A 214 12.23 -8.74 -11.20
CA MET A 214 12.24 -9.52 -9.97
C MET A 214 11.18 -10.62 -10.11
N THR A 215 11.64 -11.89 -10.20
CA THR A 215 10.83 -13.07 -10.53
C THR A 215 10.99 -14.15 -9.47
N GLY A 216 10.30 -15.28 -9.65
CA GLY A 216 10.33 -16.42 -8.73
C GLY A 216 9.12 -16.49 -7.81
N TYR A 217 8.12 -15.65 -8.03
CA TYR A 217 6.89 -15.69 -7.27
C TYR A 217 5.95 -16.78 -7.76
N PRO A 218 5.35 -17.59 -6.87
CA PRO A 218 4.34 -18.56 -7.24
C PRO A 218 2.98 -17.92 -7.57
N SER A 219 2.75 -16.68 -7.12
CA SER A 219 1.52 -15.93 -7.39
C SER A 219 1.79 -14.44 -7.58
N ARG A 220 0.78 -13.70 -8.09
CA ARG A 220 0.88 -12.25 -8.27
C ARG A 220 1.19 -11.54 -6.96
N VAL A 221 2.14 -10.60 -6.99
CA VAL A 221 2.46 -9.71 -5.88
C VAL A 221 1.36 -8.64 -5.77
N ARG A 222 0.74 -8.54 -4.61
CA ARG A 222 -0.33 -7.56 -4.33
C ARG A 222 0.09 -6.47 -3.36
N SER A 223 1.09 -6.74 -2.54
CA SER A 223 1.55 -5.83 -1.49
C SER A 223 3.05 -5.63 -1.55
N MET A 224 3.47 -4.39 -1.42
CA MET A 224 4.87 -3.94 -1.37
C MET A 224 5.03 -2.92 -0.25
N SER A 225 6.11 -3.02 0.51
CA SER A 225 6.44 -2.04 1.56
C SER A 225 7.94 -1.85 1.66
N TRP A 226 8.40 -0.59 1.70
CA TRP A 226 9.81 -0.27 1.88
C TRP A 226 10.18 -0.36 3.36
N SER A 227 11.30 -1.02 3.65
CA SER A 227 11.90 -0.99 4.99
C SER A 227 12.42 0.41 5.32
N VAL A 228 12.61 0.68 6.61
CA VAL A 228 13.22 1.93 7.07
C VAL A 228 14.54 2.19 6.34
N GLY A 229 14.73 3.43 5.89
CA GLY A 229 15.90 3.80 5.08
C GLY A 229 15.92 3.22 3.66
N GLY A 230 14.89 2.50 3.22
CA GLY A 230 14.77 1.98 1.85
C GLY A 230 15.80 0.89 1.50
N LYS A 231 16.35 0.19 2.50
CA LYS A 231 17.35 -0.88 2.28
C LYS A 231 16.75 -2.10 1.58
N PHE A 232 15.49 -2.40 1.88
CA PHE A 232 14.76 -3.53 1.33
C PHE A 232 13.38 -3.12 0.85
N LEU A 233 12.90 -3.81 -0.17
CA LEU A 233 11.49 -3.81 -0.56
C LEU A 233 10.90 -5.17 -0.14
N ALA A 234 10.05 -5.16 0.88
CA ALA A 234 9.30 -6.33 1.31
C ALA A 234 8.09 -6.54 0.39
N THR A 235 7.82 -7.79 0.00
CA THR A 235 6.77 -8.12 -0.96
C THR A 235 6.02 -9.39 -0.57
N SER A 236 4.72 -9.42 -0.86
CA SER A 236 3.83 -10.58 -0.72
C SER A 236 3.90 -11.49 -1.96
N GLY A 237 3.02 -12.47 -2.04
CA GLY A 237 2.82 -13.30 -3.24
C GLY A 237 3.53 -14.66 -3.21
N SER A 238 4.20 -15.00 -2.12
CA SER A 238 4.81 -16.30 -1.84
C SER A 238 4.31 -16.84 -0.50
N ASP A 239 4.77 -18.01 -0.09
CA ASP A 239 4.62 -18.60 1.25
C ASP A 239 5.55 -17.98 2.30
N SER A 240 6.32 -16.99 1.91
CA SER A 240 7.24 -16.20 2.71
C SER A 240 7.24 -14.76 2.23
N VAL A 241 7.75 -13.84 3.04
CA VAL A 241 8.03 -12.46 2.61
C VAL A 241 9.33 -12.44 1.84
N ILE A 242 9.29 -11.91 0.61
CA ILE A 242 10.47 -11.75 -0.23
C ILE A 242 11.02 -10.34 -0.03
N LEU A 243 12.28 -10.24 0.43
CA LEU A 243 12.98 -8.99 0.70
C LEU A 243 14.03 -8.71 -0.38
N TRP A 244 13.71 -7.80 -1.31
CA TRP A 244 14.64 -7.39 -2.35
C TRP A 244 15.63 -6.34 -1.84
N PRO A 245 16.96 -6.52 -2.03
CA PRO A 245 17.95 -5.60 -1.50
C PRO A 245 18.14 -4.38 -2.40
N PHE A 246 17.82 -3.19 -1.89
CA PHE A 246 17.91 -1.91 -2.61
C PHE A 246 18.99 -0.95 -2.07
N ALA A 247 19.74 -1.33 -1.03
CA ALA A 247 20.74 -0.47 -0.41
C ALA A 247 21.88 -0.06 -1.37
N SER A 248 22.25 -0.91 -2.34
CA SER A 248 23.35 -0.63 -3.25
C SER A 248 22.95 0.33 -4.39
N LYS A 249 23.96 0.89 -5.08
CA LYS A 249 23.78 1.75 -6.26
C LYS A 249 22.94 1.11 -7.35
N ASP A 250 23.06 -0.19 -7.55
CA ASP A 250 22.37 -0.95 -8.60
C ASP A 250 21.08 -1.64 -8.09
N GLY A 251 20.72 -1.40 -6.82
CA GLY A 251 19.54 -2.04 -6.21
C GLY A 251 19.65 -3.56 -6.19
N PRO A 252 18.58 -4.29 -6.57
CA PRO A 252 18.55 -5.75 -6.55
C PRO A 252 19.25 -6.41 -7.77
N MET A 253 19.75 -5.63 -8.73
CA MET A 253 20.35 -6.19 -9.95
C MET A 253 21.53 -7.11 -9.61
N GLY A 254 21.45 -8.37 -10.08
CA GLY A 254 22.47 -9.39 -9.84
C GLY A 254 22.55 -9.91 -8.40
N LYS A 255 21.52 -9.67 -7.60
CA LYS A 255 21.42 -10.14 -6.21
C LYS A 255 20.20 -11.02 -6.01
N GLU A 256 20.33 -11.95 -5.08
CA GLU A 256 19.23 -12.77 -4.62
C GLU A 256 18.47 -12.04 -3.49
N PRO A 257 17.12 -12.19 -3.42
CA PRO A 257 16.36 -11.71 -2.29
C PRO A 257 16.55 -12.61 -1.07
N ALA A 258 16.34 -12.05 0.13
CA ALA A 258 16.12 -12.83 1.32
C ALA A 258 14.66 -13.28 1.42
N MET A 259 14.43 -14.46 2.03
CA MET A 259 13.10 -15.01 2.29
C MET A 259 12.95 -15.16 3.80
N LEU A 260 11.96 -14.48 4.39
CA LEU A 260 11.69 -14.51 5.83
C LEU A 260 10.24 -14.91 6.10
N ALA A 261 10.02 -15.41 7.32
CA ALA A 261 8.71 -15.81 7.82
C ALA A 261 7.99 -16.84 6.90
N PRO A 262 8.63 -17.99 6.62
CA PRO A 262 7.99 -19.04 5.82
C PRO A 262 6.82 -19.68 6.58
N LEU A 263 5.66 -19.82 5.90
CA LEU A 263 4.47 -20.44 6.46
C LEU A 263 3.77 -21.28 5.39
N GLN A 264 2.99 -22.32 5.79
CA GLN A 264 2.17 -23.07 4.85
C GLN A 264 0.90 -22.32 4.42
N ALA A 265 1.04 -21.01 4.24
CA ALA A 265 0.00 -20.08 3.81
C ALA A 265 0.64 -18.98 2.99
N LYS A 266 -0.11 -18.39 2.06
CA LYS A 266 0.41 -17.32 1.21
C LYS A 266 0.42 -15.98 1.97
N ALA A 267 1.55 -15.27 1.95
CA ALA A 267 1.62 -13.88 2.38
C ALA A 267 0.75 -13.02 1.46
N THR A 268 -0.24 -12.33 2.02
CA THR A 268 -1.23 -11.51 1.32
C THR A 268 -0.86 -10.03 1.38
N VAL A 269 -0.44 -9.56 2.54
CA VAL A 269 -0.10 -8.16 2.80
C VAL A 269 1.15 -8.05 3.66
N VAL A 270 1.97 -7.03 3.39
CA VAL A 270 3.18 -6.69 4.15
C VAL A 270 3.19 -5.21 4.51
N ALA A 271 3.64 -4.88 5.71
CA ALA A 271 3.79 -3.50 6.18
C ALA A 271 5.08 -3.36 6.98
N CYS A 272 6.07 -2.64 6.44
CA CYS A 272 7.30 -2.34 7.14
C CYS A 272 7.07 -1.27 8.21
N HIS A 273 7.73 -1.46 9.35
CA HIS A 273 7.69 -0.49 10.43
C HIS A 273 8.38 0.83 10.02
N PRO A 274 7.82 2.00 10.38
CA PRO A 274 8.33 3.28 9.88
C PRO A 274 9.70 3.68 10.46
N LYS A 275 10.13 3.11 11.58
CA LYS A 275 11.35 3.52 12.31
C LYS A 275 12.35 2.40 12.55
N ASP A 276 11.90 1.15 12.63
CA ASP A 276 12.72 0.00 12.99
C ASP A 276 12.81 -1.00 11.84
N GLU A 277 13.84 -1.83 11.82
CA GLU A 277 14.01 -2.89 10.80
C GLU A 277 13.14 -4.11 11.14
N ILE A 278 11.81 -3.86 11.18
CA ILE A 278 10.75 -4.82 11.44
C ILE A 278 9.71 -4.70 10.32
N PHE A 279 9.05 -5.79 10.00
CA PHE A 279 7.82 -5.74 9.19
C PHE A 279 6.73 -6.59 9.84
N ALA A 280 5.47 -6.25 9.57
CA ALA A 280 4.33 -7.11 9.80
C ALA A 280 3.93 -7.80 8.49
N VAL A 281 3.51 -9.05 8.57
CA VAL A 281 3.00 -9.83 7.44
C VAL A 281 1.70 -10.52 7.82
N GLY A 282 0.72 -10.44 6.93
CA GLY A 282 -0.54 -11.16 7.00
C GLY A 282 -0.60 -12.26 5.96
N TYR A 283 -1.22 -13.38 6.32
CA TYR A 283 -1.33 -14.57 5.51
C TYR A 283 -2.76 -14.90 5.11
N SER A 284 -2.89 -15.79 4.13
CA SER A 284 -4.18 -16.25 3.60
C SER A 284 -5.00 -17.12 4.57
N ASP A 285 -4.42 -17.57 5.66
CA ASP A 285 -5.08 -18.31 6.75
C ASP A 285 -5.43 -17.43 7.96
N GLY A 286 -5.24 -16.11 7.83
CA GLY A 286 -5.48 -15.14 8.87
C GLY A 286 -4.33 -14.96 9.87
N THR A 287 -3.23 -15.69 9.75
CA THR A 287 -2.04 -15.52 10.60
C THR A 287 -1.42 -14.14 10.39
N ILE A 288 -0.98 -13.50 11.46
CA ILE A 288 -0.19 -12.27 11.39
C ILE A 288 1.07 -12.45 12.23
N LEU A 289 2.22 -12.20 11.62
CA LEU A 289 3.53 -12.17 12.28
C LEU A 289 4.14 -10.78 12.22
N MET A 290 4.88 -10.39 13.25
CA MET A 290 5.89 -9.35 13.20
C MET A 290 7.26 -10.02 13.12
N VAL A 291 8.12 -9.49 12.26
CA VAL A 291 9.42 -10.13 11.94
C VAL A 291 10.52 -9.10 11.94
N ARG A 292 11.61 -9.39 12.66
CA ARG A 292 12.82 -8.58 12.61
C ARG A 292 13.66 -8.96 11.40
N ILE A 293 14.07 -7.97 10.60
CA ILE A 293 14.76 -8.19 9.32
C ILE A 293 16.16 -8.79 9.54
N GLU A 294 16.84 -8.39 10.60
CA GLU A 294 18.24 -8.75 10.85
C GLU A 294 18.47 -10.26 11.01
N ASP A 295 17.62 -10.92 11.79
CA ASP A 295 17.79 -12.33 12.18
C ASP A 295 16.57 -13.21 11.92
N GLY A 296 15.47 -12.62 11.38
CA GLY A 296 14.25 -13.34 11.11
C GLY A 296 13.46 -13.73 12.37
N ALA A 297 13.74 -13.13 13.55
CA ALA A 297 13.00 -13.41 14.76
C ALA A 297 11.52 -13.01 14.60
N GLU A 298 10.62 -13.93 14.97
CA GLU A 298 9.19 -13.83 14.75
C GLU A 298 8.42 -13.62 16.05
N ILE A 299 7.37 -12.81 15.99
CA ILE A 299 6.40 -12.59 17.07
C ILE A 299 5.00 -12.81 16.49
N LEU A 300 4.22 -13.66 17.13
CA LEU A 300 2.85 -13.97 16.73
C LEU A 300 1.89 -12.87 17.22
N VAL A 301 1.24 -12.20 16.28
CA VAL A 301 0.23 -11.16 16.52
C VAL A 301 -1.19 -11.72 16.48
N ARG A 302 -1.49 -12.56 15.48
CA ARG A 302 -2.79 -13.23 15.31
C ARG A 302 -2.56 -14.68 14.89
N ARG A 303 -3.27 -15.60 15.54
CA ARG A 303 -3.26 -17.02 15.17
C ARG A 303 -4.04 -17.25 13.89
N ASN A 304 -3.73 -18.34 13.21
CA ASN A 304 -4.56 -18.85 12.11
C ASN A 304 -5.99 -19.15 12.59
N GLY A 305 -6.91 -19.33 11.65
CA GLY A 305 -8.30 -19.69 11.94
C GLY A 305 -9.29 -18.59 11.55
N GLY A 306 -9.13 -18.07 10.34
CA GLY A 306 -10.02 -17.09 9.71
C GLY A 306 -9.67 -16.95 8.24
N GLU A 307 -10.27 -15.98 7.60
CA GLU A 307 -9.98 -15.61 6.21
C GLU A 307 -8.68 -14.81 6.09
N ALA A 308 -8.26 -14.58 4.86
CA ALA A 308 -7.02 -13.89 4.55
C ALA A 308 -6.93 -12.50 5.21
N VAL A 309 -5.74 -12.14 5.65
CA VAL A 309 -5.47 -10.76 6.09
C VAL A 309 -5.54 -9.84 4.87
N SER A 310 -6.47 -8.89 4.90
CA SER A 310 -6.74 -7.94 3.81
C SER A 310 -5.92 -6.66 3.92
N ALA A 311 -5.64 -6.20 5.14
CA ALA A 311 -4.95 -4.94 5.38
C ALA A 311 -4.04 -4.97 6.61
N LEU A 312 -2.90 -4.28 6.51
CA LEU A 312 -1.96 -4.00 7.62
C LEU A 312 -1.44 -2.57 7.48
N SER A 313 -1.35 -1.85 8.59
CA SER A 313 -0.72 -0.52 8.61
C SER A 313 -0.13 -0.20 9.97
N TRP A 314 0.92 0.61 9.98
CA TRP A 314 1.52 1.19 11.17
C TRP A 314 1.13 2.67 11.28
N ASN A 315 0.92 3.17 12.51
CA ASN A 315 0.91 4.62 12.69
C ASN A 315 2.32 5.20 12.45
N ALA A 316 2.42 6.49 12.19
CA ALA A 316 3.69 7.17 11.86
C ALA A 316 4.75 7.06 12.97
N ARG A 317 4.35 6.81 14.23
CA ARG A 317 5.26 6.61 15.35
C ARG A 317 5.80 5.18 15.43
N GLY A 318 5.15 4.22 14.78
CA GLY A 318 5.44 2.79 14.88
C GLY A 318 4.94 2.16 16.18
N SER A 319 4.19 2.88 16.98
CA SER A 319 3.70 2.42 18.28
C SER A 319 2.37 1.68 18.23
N LEU A 320 1.75 1.59 17.04
CA LEU A 320 0.45 0.97 16.88
C LEU A 320 0.38 0.29 15.51
N LEU A 321 0.07 -1.01 15.49
CA LEU A 321 -0.22 -1.79 14.28
C LEU A 321 -1.74 -2.02 14.20
N ALA A 322 -2.34 -1.71 13.05
CA ALA A 322 -3.72 -2.06 12.75
C ALA A 322 -3.77 -3.16 11.68
N PHE A 323 -4.76 -4.04 11.78
CA PHE A 323 -5.01 -5.08 10.78
C PHE A 323 -6.50 -5.33 10.55
N ALA A 324 -6.82 -5.87 9.38
CA ALA A 324 -8.14 -6.39 9.04
C ALA A 324 -8.03 -7.68 8.21
N THR A 325 -9.09 -8.46 8.19
CA THR A 325 -9.23 -9.71 7.44
C THR A 325 -10.44 -9.65 6.50
N GLU A 326 -10.50 -10.57 5.54
CA GLU A 326 -11.58 -10.63 4.54
C GLU A 326 -12.94 -11.05 5.15
N ASP A 327 -12.96 -11.67 6.33
CA ASP A 327 -14.17 -12.01 7.09
C ASP A 327 -14.62 -10.91 8.08
N GLY A 328 -13.89 -9.81 8.15
CA GLY A 328 -14.25 -8.64 8.97
C GLY A 328 -13.63 -8.60 10.37
N ASP A 329 -12.80 -9.57 10.74
CA ASP A 329 -12.00 -9.44 11.95
C ASP A 329 -11.02 -8.27 11.81
N ALA A 330 -10.92 -7.45 12.84
CA ALA A 330 -9.98 -6.33 12.89
C ALA A 330 -9.42 -6.11 14.28
N GLY A 331 -8.24 -5.52 14.35
CA GLY A 331 -7.60 -5.27 15.62
C GLY A 331 -6.50 -4.22 15.59
N LEU A 332 -6.15 -3.76 16.79
CA LEU A 332 -5.07 -2.83 17.08
C LEU A 332 -4.09 -3.50 18.04
N LEU A 333 -2.80 -3.45 17.73
CA LEU A 333 -1.74 -3.91 18.61
C LEU A 333 -0.88 -2.72 19.04
N PRO A 334 -0.92 -2.30 20.33
CA PRO A 334 0.06 -1.34 20.87
C PRO A 334 1.41 -2.05 21.13
N LEU A 335 2.52 -1.37 20.80
CA LEU A 335 3.90 -1.82 21.04
C LEU A 335 4.56 -1.13 22.22
#